data_5fb851c72206f1491829ba0a17d0e88a
#
_entry.id   5fb851c72206f1491829ba0a17d0e88a
#
_cell.length_a   1.000
_cell.length_b   1.000
_cell.length_c   1.000
_cell.angle_alpha   90.00
_cell.angle_beta   90.00
_cell.angle_gamma   90.00
#
_symmetry.space_group_name_H-M   'P 1'
#
loop_
_entity.id
_entity.type
_entity.pdbx_description
1 polymer ?
#
loop_
_entity_poly.entity_id
_entity_poly.type
_entity_poly.pdbx_seq_one_letter_code
_entity_poly.pdbx_strand_id
1 'polypeptide(L)'
;IYSEPVSIDIVKGSSNLEILNNIFVNPNTLETIFIKLFLSLNSSSYQSGEYQVGNQSLIEIHNQITLGNTITHEITIVPGMNKYDINEIIKDSFLVNDCKFLNCLQSKYKFTEGMILPDTYYYKKGMQASIIFRRSSDALIEYVESIWSTKPLSNPLKSAQDSLILA
;
A
#
# COMPACT_ATOMS: atom_id res chain seq x y z
N ILE A 1 -16.01 -21.06 -9.92
CA ILE A 1 -15.67 -20.18 -8.79
C ILE A 1 -14.89 -21.01 -7.77
N TYR A 2 -13.92 -20.43 -7.13
CA TYR A 2 -13.12 -21.08 -6.10
C TYR A 2 -13.99 -21.40 -4.87
N SER A 3 -13.86 -22.59 -4.32
CA SER A 3 -14.54 -23.00 -3.07
C SER A 3 -13.91 -22.37 -1.83
N GLU A 4 -12.61 -22.04 -1.91
CA GLU A 4 -11.85 -21.34 -0.87
C GLU A 4 -11.42 -19.96 -1.35
N PRO A 5 -11.22 -18.99 -0.44
CA PRO A 5 -10.76 -17.66 -0.81
C PRO A 5 -9.35 -17.72 -1.44
N VAL A 6 -9.23 -17.21 -2.65
CA VAL A 6 -7.96 -17.14 -3.40
C VAL A 6 -7.68 -15.68 -3.74
N SER A 7 -6.41 -15.28 -3.62
CA SER A 7 -5.94 -13.97 -4.08
C SER A 7 -5.67 -14.01 -5.57
N ILE A 8 -6.20 -13.03 -6.30
CA ILE A 8 -5.96 -12.84 -7.73
C ILE A 8 -5.42 -11.44 -8.02
N ASP A 9 -4.50 -11.36 -8.97
CA ASP A 9 -3.96 -10.09 -9.45
C ASP A 9 -4.62 -9.66 -10.76
N ILE A 10 -5.23 -8.47 -10.77
CA ILE A 10 -5.76 -7.84 -11.98
C ILE A 10 -4.74 -6.83 -12.48
N VAL A 11 -4.15 -7.12 -13.63
CA VAL A 11 -3.15 -6.27 -14.28
C VAL A 11 -3.83 -5.12 -15.00
N LYS A 12 -3.22 -3.95 -14.97
CA LYS A 12 -3.71 -2.77 -15.70
C LYS A 12 -3.74 -3.05 -17.22
N GLY A 13 -4.91 -2.84 -17.82
CA GLY A 13 -5.12 -3.05 -19.25
C GLY A 13 -5.72 -4.41 -19.63
N SER A 14 -5.92 -5.33 -18.68
CA SER A 14 -6.67 -6.56 -18.93
C SER A 14 -8.12 -6.27 -19.28
N SER A 15 -8.71 -7.05 -20.18
CA SER A 15 -10.12 -6.91 -20.53
C SER A 15 -11.02 -7.48 -19.43
N ASN A 16 -12.19 -6.86 -19.20
CA ASN A 16 -13.16 -7.35 -18.21
C ASN A 16 -13.56 -8.82 -18.46
N LEU A 17 -13.68 -9.21 -19.72
CA LEU A 17 -14.01 -10.60 -20.09
C LEU A 17 -12.90 -11.57 -19.71
N GLU A 18 -11.65 -11.21 -19.97
CA GLU A 18 -10.49 -12.03 -19.61
C GLU A 18 -10.39 -12.20 -18.08
N ILE A 19 -10.59 -11.12 -17.34
CA ILE A 19 -10.56 -11.14 -15.88
C ILE A 19 -11.63 -12.11 -15.34
N LEU A 20 -12.87 -11.99 -15.79
CA LEU A 20 -13.94 -12.87 -15.32
C LEU A 20 -13.73 -14.32 -15.76
N ASN A 21 -13.26 -14.57 -16.97
CA ASN A 21 -12.95 -15.93 -17.42
C ASN A 21 -11.86 -16.59 -16.57
N ASN A 22 -10.85 -15.83 -16.12
CA ASN A 22 -9.81 -16.34 -15.22
C ASN A 22 -10.37 -16.63 -13.82
N ILE A 23 -11.28 -15.80 -13.31
CA ILE A 23 -11.91 -16.00 -12.00
C ILE A 23 -12.82 -17.24 -12.01
N PHE A 24 -13.57 -17.46 -13.08
CA PHE A 24 -14.50 -18.58 -13.20
C PHE A 24 -13.85 -19.91 -13.62
N VAL A 25 -12.52 -19.95 -13.74
CA VAL A 25 -11.72 -21.14 -14.02
C VAL A 25 -12.27 -22.00 -15.15
N ASN A 26 -11.98 -21.62 -16.38
CA ASN A 26 -12.42 -22.29 -17.60
C ASN A 26 -13.95 -22.44 -17.73
N PRO A 27 -14.68 -21.32 -17.81
CA PRO A 27 -16.13 -21.37 -17.95
C PRO A 27 -16.53 -22.12 -19.23
N ASN A 28 -17.60 -22.90 -19.17
CA ASN A 28 -18.14 -23.56 -20.35
C ASN A 28 -18.74 -22.53 -21.35
N THR A 29 -19.14 -22.99 -22.54
CA THR A 29 -19.62 -22.09 -23.59
C THR A 29 -20.84 -21.27 -23.14
N LEU A 30 -21.76 -21.86 -22.37
CA LEU A 30 -22.98 -21.17 -21.89
C LEU A 30 -22.62 -20.12 -20.84
N GLU A 31 -21.73 -20.44 -19.91
CA GLU A 31 -21.23 -19.51 -18.90
C GLU A 31 -20.50 -18.33 -19.54
N THR A 32 -19.68 -18.56 -20.56
CA THR A 32 -19.02 -17.50 -21.31
C THR A 32 -20.00 -16.57 -22.01
N ILE A 33 -21.08 -17.12 -22.59
CA ILE A 33 -22.14 -16.31 -23.21
C ILE A 33 -22.85 -15.46 -22.15
N PHE A 34 -23.14 -16.04 -20.98
CA PHE A 34 -23.76 -15.34 -19.86
C PHE A 34 -22.87 -14.21 -19.34
N ILE A 35 -21.56 -14.44 -19.18
CA ILE A 35 -20.59 -13.42 -18.76
C ILE A 35 -20.55 -12.27 -19.78
N LYS A 36 -20.52 -12.56 -21.08
CA LYS A 36 -20.56 -11.53 -22.14
C LYS A 36 -21.85 -10.71 -22.10
N LEU A 37 -22.99 -11.35 -21.93
CA LEU A 37 -24.28 -10.66 -21.81
C LEU A 37 -24.31 -9.78 -20.54
N PHE A 38 -23.85 -10.30 -19.42
CA PHE A 38 -23.73 -9.54 -18.18
C PHE A 38 -22.86 -8.29 -18.36
N LEU A 39 -21.66 -8.41 -18.96
CA LEU A 39 -20.77 -7.29 -19.22
C LEU A 39 -21.35 -6.28 -20.21
N SER A 40 -22.17 -6.70 -21.16
CA SER A 40 -22.83 -5.78 -22.09
C SER A 40 -23.90 -4.91 -21.42
N LEU A 41 -24.51 -5.42 -20.35
CA LEU A 41 -25.51 -4.71 -19.55
C LEU A 41 -24.88 -3.88 -18.43
N ASN A 42 -23.67 -4.25 -17.98
CA ASN A 42 -22.94 -3.63 -16.88
C ASN A 42 -21.59 -3.12 -17.37
N SER A 43 -21.59 -2.06 -18.18
CA SER A 43 -20.38 -1.45 -18.73
C SER A 43 -19.64 -0.62 -17.67
N SER A 44 -18.79 -1.26 -16.88
CA SER A 44 -17.93 -0.63 -15.87
C SER A 44 -16.46 -0.90 -16.17
N SER A 45 -15.58 0.00 -15.76
CA SER A 45 -14.15 -0.24 -15.84
C SER A 45 -13.66 -0.97 -14.59
N TYR A 46 -13.01 -2.10 -14.77
CA TYR A 46 -12.39 -2.83 -13.68
C TYR A 46 -11.07 -2.17 -13.26
N GLN A 47 -10.88 -2.08 -11.95
CA GLN A 47 -9.67 -1.51 -11.38
C GLN A 47 -8.60 -2.59 -11.22
N SER A 48 -7.35 -2.24 -11.56
CA SER A 48 -6.19 -3.11 -11.34
C SER A 48 -5.86 -3.21 -9.85
N GLY A 49 -5.34 -4.36 -9.42
CA GLY A 49 -4.96 -4.61 -8.04
C GLY A 49 -5.13 -6.06 -7.63
N GLU A 50 -4.86 -6.35 -6.38
CA GLU A 50 -5.01 -7.66 -5.79
C GLU A 50 -6.37 -7.78 -5.10
N TYR A 51 -7.12 -8.82 -5.45
CA TYR A 51 -8.47 -9.06 -4.94
C TYR A 51 -8.57 -10.45 -4.32
N GLN A 52 -9.32 -10.56 -3.25
CA GLN A 52 -9.68 -11.86 -2.68
C GLN A 52 -11.01 -12.29 -3.28
N VAL A 53 -11.00 -13.42 -4.00
CA VAL A 53 -12.20 -14.02 -4.59
C VAL A 53 -12.42 -15.41 -4.01
N GLY A 54 -13.67 -15.81 -3.85
CA GLY A 54 -14.03 -17.09 -3.27
C GLY A 54 -15.45 -17.49 -3.68
N ASN A 55 -16.24 -17.98 -2.73
CA ASN A 55 -17.63 -18.36 -2.95
C ASN A 55 -18.55 -17.14 -3.04
N GLN A 56 -18.31 -16.29 -4.04
CA GLN A 56 -19.03 -15.04 -4.30
C GLN A 56 -19.83 -15.15 -5.61
N SER A 57 -20.93 -14.44 -5.72
CA SER A 57 -21.69 -14.31 -6.96
C SER A 57 -20.94 -13.43 -7.98
N LEU A 58 -21.30 -13.56 -9.27
CA LEU A 58 -20.76 -12.70 -10.34
C LEU A 58 -20.97 -11.21 -10.06
N ILE A 59 -22.12 -10.84 -9.49
CA ILE A 59 -22.45 -9.44 -9.15
C ILE A 59 -21.53 -8.92 -8.03
N GLU A 60 -21.28 -9.73 -7.00
CA GLU A 60 -20.41 -9.34 -5.89
C GLU A 60 -18.97 -9.14 -6.37
N ILE A 61 -18.45 -10.05 -7.20
CA ILE A 61 -17.13 -9.95 -7.81
C ILE A 61 -17.04 -8.69 -8.69
N HIS A 62 -18.06 -8.47 -9.55
CA HIS A 62 -18.14 -7.30 -10.40
C HIS A 62 -18.09 -5.99 -9.60
N ASN A 63 -18.91 -5.89 -8.55
CA ASN A 63 -18.95 -4.71 -7.69
C ASN A 63 -17.63 -4.51 -6.95
N GLN A 64 -17.04 -5.57 -6.40
CA GLN A 64 -15.77 -5.52 -5.70
C GLN A 64 -14.65 -4.95 -6.59
N ILE A 65 -14.54 -5.43 -7.84
CA ILE A 65 -13.50 -5.02 -8.78
C ILE A 65 -13.76 -3.60 -9.31
N THR A 66 -15.02 -3.27 -9.57
CA THR A 66 -15.42 -1.93 -10.03
C THR A 66 -15.16 -0.86 -8.97
N LEU A 67 -15.45 -1.16 -7.70
CA LEU A 67 -15.20 -0.27 -6.57
C LEU A 67 -13.71 -0.21 -6.16
N GLY A 68 -12.88 -1.12 -6.66
CA GLY A 68 -11.46 -1.18 -6.30
C GLY A 68 -11.20 -1.65 -4.87
N ASN A 69 -12.06 -2.52 -4.33
CA ASN A 69 -11.92 -3.10 -3.00
C ASN A 69 -10.80 -4.15 -2.97
N THR A 70 -9.57 -3.69 -3.14
CA THR A 70 -8.35 -4.51 -3.18
C THR A 70 -7.89 -4.91 -1.78
N ILE A 71 -7.13 -6.00 -1.70
CA ILE A 71 -6.46 -6.44 -0.47
C ILE A 71 -5.55 -5.32 0.04
N THR A 72 -5.59 -5.11 1.35
CA THR A 72 -4.71 -4.16 2.03
C THR A 72 -3.69 -4.95 2.83
N HIS A 73 -2.42 -4.67 2.59
CA HIS A 73 -1.27 -5.20 3.32
C HIS A 73 -0.79 -4.18 4.35
N GLU A 74 0.00 -4.63 5.30
CA GLU A 74 0.59 -3.75 6.31
C GLU A 74 2.08 -4.05 6.51
N ILE A 75 2.84 -3.01 6.87
CA ILE A 75 4.19 -3.12 7.42
C ILE A 75 4.25 -2.35 8.73
N THR A 76 4.96 -2.90 9.70
CA THR A 76 5.17 -2.25 10.99
C THR A 76 6.63 -1.87 11.16
N ILE A 77 6.87 -0.59 11.41
CA ILE A 77 8.19 -0.06 11.75
C ILE A 77 8.19 0.19 13.25
N VAL A 78 9.05 -0.54 13.96
CA VAL A 78 9.17 -0.41 15.42
C VAL A 78 10.28 0.56 15.82
N PRO A 79 10.18 1.22 16.98
CA PRO A 79 11.23 2.08 17.48
C PRO A 79 12.59 1.37 17.55
N GLY A 80 13.65 2.05 17.14
CA GLY A 80 15.02 1.53 17.15
C GLY A 80 15.45 0.80 15.88
N MET A 81 14.58 0.62 14.90
CA MET A 81 14.97 0.11 13.58
C MET A 81 15.87 1.08 12.84
N ASN A 82 16.95 0.56 12.29
CA ASN A 82 17.84 1.30 11.40
C ASN A 82 17.44 1.12 9.93
N LYS A 83 18.07 1.85 9.03
CA LYS A 83 17.76 1.80 7.58
C LYS A 83 17.98 0.42 6.93
N TYR A 84 18.81 -0.44 7.50
CA TYR A 84 19.03 -1.80 6.99
C TYR A 84 17.86 -2.72 7.38
N ASP A 85 17.39 -2.62 8.63
CA ASP A 85 16.23 -3.36 9.13
C ASP A 85 14.98 -3.00 8.31
N ILE A 86 14.75 -1.70 8.07
CA ILE A 86 13.65 -1.21 7.23
C ILE A 86 13.77 -1.75 5.80
N ASN A 87 14.99 -1.79 5.23
CA ASN A 87 15.18 -2.32 3.88
C ASN A 87 14.90 -3.83 3.79
N GLU A 88 15.16 -4.61 4.83
CA GLU A 88 14.80 -6.04 4.88
C GLU A 88 13.29 -6.23 4.94
N ILE A 89 12.58 -5.47 5.79
CA ILE A 89 11.11 -5.51 5.85
C ILE A 89 10.48 -5.22 4.48
N ILE A 90 11.03 -4.24 3.73
CA ILE A 90 10.51 -3.94 2.38
C ILE A 90 10.74 -5.11 1.43
N LYS A 91 11.87 -5.81 1.51
CA LYS A 91 12.14 -6.97 0.65
C LYS A 91 11.13 -8.10 0.86
N ASP A 92 10.68 -8.29 2.09
CA ASP A 92 9.71 -9.32 2.47
C ASP A 92 8.25 -8.87 2.24
N SER A 93 8.05 -7.63 1.82
CA SER A 93 6.74 -7.04 1.54
C SER A 93 6.37 -7.08 0.06
N PHE A 94 5.12 -6.73 -0.25
CA PHE A 94 4.64 -6.54 -1.64
C PHE A 94 4.86 -5.11 -2.16
N LEU A 95 5.70 -4.31 -1.48
CA LEU A 95 6.06 -2.97 -1.93
C LEU A 95 7.11 -3.02 -3.06
N VAL A 96 7.05 -2.05 -3.95
CA VAL A 96 8.16 -1.78 -4.88
C VAL A 96 9.23 -0.99 -4.14
N ASN A 97 10.41 -1.56 -3.99
CA ASN A 97 11.52 -0.91 -3.30
C ASN A 97 12.22 0.12 -4.20
N ASP A 98 11.64 1.30 -4.30
CA ASP A 98 12.19 2.49 -4.97
C ASP A 98 12.91 3.44 -4.00
N CYS A 99 13.11 3.00 -2.73
CA CYS A 99 13.66 3.80 -1.64
C CYS A 99 14.68 3.02 -0.81
N LYS A 100 15.66 2.42 -1.47
CA LYS A 100 16.72 1.64 -0.80
C LYS A 100 17.46 2.47 0.24
N PHE A 101 17.56 1.94 1.46
CA PHE A 101 18.26 2.59 2.58
C PHE A 101 17.80 4.03 2.82
N LEU A 102 16.49 4.30 2.60
CA LEU A 102 15.85 5.60 2.80
C LEU A 102 16.39 6.73 1.88
N ASN A 103 16.98 6.38 0.74
CA ASN A 103 17.55 7.35 -0.20
C ASN A 103 16.50 8.23 -0.92
N CYS A 104 15.23 7.87 -0.83
CA CYS A 104 14.13 8.66 -1.39
C CYS A 104 13.72 9.86 -0.51
N LEU A 105 14.20 9.90 0.75
CA LEU A 105 13.85 10.96 1.66
C LEU A 105 14.66 12.23 1.35
N GLN A 106 13.92 13.29 1.05
CA GLN A 106 14.48 14.65 0.96
C GLN A 106 14.38 15.28 2.36
N SER A 107 15.31 14.91 3.23
CA SER A 107 15.27 15.41 4.60
C SER A 107 15.62 16.90 4.67
N LYS A 108 14.82 17.67 5.41
CA LYS A 108 15.16 19.03 5.85
C LYS A 108 16.44 19.03 6.69
N TYR A 109 16.74 17.90 7.31
CA TYR A 109 17.92 17.67 8.14
C TYR A 109 19.01 16.93 7.35
N LYS A 110 20.25 16.98 7.82
CA LYS A 110 21.41 16.39 7.12
C LYS A 110 21.47 14.86 7.19
N PHE A 111 20.47 14.19 7.76
CA PHE A 111 20.40 12.74 7.92
C PHE A 111 19.02 12.22 7.51
N THR A 112 18.97 10.96 7.10
CA THR A 112 17.73 10.26 6.72
C THR A 112 17.35 9.17 7.71
N GLU A 113 18.31 8.63 8.45
CA GLU A 113 18.11 7.65 9.50
C GLU A 113 17.42 8.30 10.70
N GLY A 114 16.44 7.63 11.30
CA GLY A 114 15.60 8.22 12.35
C GLY A 114 14.50 9.17 11.84
N MET A 115 14.36 9.33 10.51
CA MET A 115 13.36 10.22 9.90
C MET A 115 12.05 9.51 9.54
N ILE A 116 11.87 8.29 9.99
CA ILE A 116 10.63 7.52 9.81
C ILE A 116 9.93 7.43 11.17
N LEU A 117 8.66 7.84 11.21
CA LEU A 117 7.83 7.68 12.40
C LEU A 117 7.53 6.19 12.60
N PRO A 118 7.87 5.59 13.76
CA PRO A 118 7.48 4.20 14.06
C PRO A 118 5.97 4.07 14.15
N ASP A 119 5.39 3.27 13.24
CA ASP A 119 3.94 3.04 13.16
C ASP A 119 3.66 1.81 12.25
N THR A 120 2.41 1.39 12.16
CA THR A 120 1.92 0.42 11.19
C THR A 120 1.37 1.14 9.95
N TYR A 121 1.95 0.85 8.80
CA TYR A 121 1.61 1.45 7.52
C TYR A 121 0.84 0.49 6.64
N TYR A 122 -0.36 0.89 6.21
CA TYR A 122 -1.19 0.13 5.29
C TYR A 122 -0.90 0.52 3.84
N TYR A 123 -0.82 -0.49 2.96
CA TYR A 123 -0.49 -0.30 1.56
C TYR A 123 -1.20 -1.31 0.64
N LYS A 124 -1.20 -1.03 -0.65
CA LYS A 124 -1.66 -1.95 -1.69
C LYS A 124 -0.46 -2.61 -2.37
N LYS A 125 -0.61 -3.87 -2.79
CA LYS A 125 0.42 -4.59 -3.54
C LYS A 125 0.92 -3.77 -4.73
N GLY A 126 2.24 -3.68 -4.88
CA GLY A 126 2.90 -2.90 -5.92
C GLY A 126 2.98 -1.38 -5.66
N MET A 127 2.55 -0.90 -4.49
CA MET A 127 2.76 0.50 -4.10
C MET A 127 4.25 0.77 -3.90
N GLN A 128 4.71 1.96 -4.27
CA GLN A 128 6.09 2.41 -4.06
C GLN A 128 6.35 2.67 -2.57
N ALA A 129 7.45 2.13 -2.05
CA ALA A 129 7.86 2.32 -0.65
C ALA A 129 8.12 3.80 -0.34
N SER A 130 8.63 4.57 -1.31
CA SER A 130 8.88 6.01 -1.19
C SER A 130 7.64 6.81 -0.80
N ILE A 131 6.44 6.39 -1.22
CA ILE A 131 5.18 7.08 -0.88
C ILE A 131 4.93 6.99 0.62
N ILE A 132 5.10 5.80 1.21
CA ILE A 132 4.93 5.55 2.65
C ILE A 132 5.97 6.34 3.44
N PHE A 133 7.23 6.22 3.05
CA PHE A 133 8.33 6.80 3.83
C PHE A 133 8.34 8.33 3.80
N ARG A 134 8.03 8.95 2.65
CA ARG A 134 7.90 10.41 2.59
C ARG A 134 6.76 10.89 3.50
N ARG A 135 5.57 10.27 3.40
CA ARG A 135 4.45 10.62 4.27
C ARG A 135 4.78 10.42 5.76
N SER A 136 5.49 9.34 6.10
CA SER A 136 5.95 9.08 7.47
C SER A 136 6.95 10.13 7.95
N SER A 137 7.92 10.48 7.11
CA SER A 137 8.93 11.50 7.42
C SER A 137 8.32 12.88 7.58
N ASP A 138 7.38 13.25 6.70
CA ASP A 138 6.67 14.53 6.79
C ASP A 138 5.86 14.62 8.09
N ALA A 139 5.17 13.54 8.46
CA ALA A 139 4.41 13.46 9.72
C ALA A 139 5.32 13.58 10.95
N LEU A 140 6.51 12.94 10.93
CA LEU A 140 7.49 13.08 12.00
C LEU A 140 8.00 14.52 12.13
N ILE A 141 8.33 15.15 11.01
CA ILE A 141 8.81 16.54 11.00
C ILE A 141 7.73 17.47 11.57
N GLU A 142 6.48 17.34 11.11
CA GLU A 142 5.37 18.14 11.61
C GLU A 142 5.15 17.95 13.11
N TYR A 143 5.21 16.70 13.60
CA TYR A 143 5.10 16.38 15.01
C TYR A 143 6.21 17.04 15.83
N VAL A 144 7.46 16.91 15.41
CA VAL A 144 8.63 17.50 16.10
C VAL A 144 8.56 19.03 16.11
N GLU A 145 8.14 19.66 15.00
CA GLU A 145 7.99 21.10 14.91
C GLU A 145 6.87 21.62 15.81
N SER A 146 5.76 20.89 15.92
CA SER A 146 4.65 21.24 16.81
C SER A 146 5.08 21.26 18.26
N ILE A 147 5.80 20.22 18.72
CA ILE A 147 6.32 20.16 20.10
C ILE A 147 7.42 21.21 20.30
N TRP A 148 8.28 21.42 19.31
CA TRP A 148 9.34 22.42 19.38
C TRP A 148 8.80 23.84 19.59
N SER A 149 7.66 24.18 18.98
CA SER A 149 7.01 25.49 19.13
C SER A 149 6.50 25.77 20.54
N THR A 150 6.21 24.71 21.30
CA THR A 150 5.67 24.79 22.69
C THR A 150 6.69 24.51 23.78
N LYS A 151 7.98 24.33 23.41
CA LYS A 151 9.04 23.97 24.36
C LYS A 151 9.23 25.06 25.42
N PRO A 152 9.53 24.70 26.69
CA PRO A 152 9.86 25.66 27.72
C PRO A 152 11.21 26.37 27.44
N LEU A 153 11.32 27.62 27.86
CA LEU A 153 12.55 28.45 27.70
C LEU A 153 13.79 27.82 28.36
N SER A 154 13.60 26.98 29.37
CA SER A 154 14.66 26.25 30.08
C SER A 154 15.23 25.04 29.31
N ASN A 155 14.65 24.69 28.15
CA ASN A 155 15.12 23.56 27.36
C ASN A 155 16.53 23.84 26.81
N PRO A 156 17.52 22.96 27.07
CA PRO A 156 18.91 23.18 26.67
C PRO A 156 19.15 22.97 25.16
N LEU A 157 18.21 22.35 24.44
CA LEU A 157 18.33 22.07 23.00
C LEU A 157 18.20 23.37 22.20
N LYS A 158 19.03 23.54 21.19
CA LYS A 158 19.12 24.78 20.39
C LYS A 158 18.21 24.70 19.15
N SER A 159 17.91 23.48 18.65
CA SER A 159 17.12 23.26 17.45
C SER A 159 16.24 22.02 17.56
N ALA A 160 15.17 21.95 16.76
CA ALA A 160 14.34 20.76 16.62
C ALA A 160 15.18 19.56 16.12
N GLN A 161 16.23 19.81 15.34
CA GLN A 161 17.16 18.80 14.88
C GLN A 161 17.93 18.15 16.04
N ASP A 162 18.31 18.92 17.06
CA ASP A 162 19.04 18.39 18.23
C ASP A 162 18.16 17.39 19.01
N SER A 163 16.85 17.59 19.03
CA SER A 163 15.93 16.64 19.67
C SER A 163 15.85 15.30 18.93
N LEU A 164 15.91 15.31 17.61
CA LEU A 164 15.93 14.09 16.80
C LEU A 164 17.25 13.33 16.90
N ILE A 165 18.37 14.04 17.13
CA ILE A 165 19.69 13.41 17.31
C ILE A 165 19.79 12.73 18.67
N LEU A 166 19.07 13.23 19.67
CA LEU A 166 19.10 12.67 21.03
C LEU A 166 18.08 11.53 21.24
N ALA A 167 17.06 11.43 20.39
CA ALA A 167 16.06 10.37 20.44
C ALA A 167 16.57 9.07 19.81
#